data_67494b0b641e5d12ab88480137dc980f
#
_entry.id   67494b0b641e5d12ab88480137dc980f
#
_cell.length_a   1.000
_cell.length_b   1.000
_cell.length_c   1.000
_cell.angle_alpha   90.00
_cell.angle_beta   90.00
_cell.angle_gamma   90.00
#
_symmetry.space_group_name_H-M   'P 1'
#
loop_
_entity.id
_entity.type
_entity.pdbx_description
1 polymer ?
#
loop_
_entity_poly.entity_id
_entity_poly.type
_entity_poly.pdbx_seq_one_letter_code
_entity_poly.pdbx_strand_id
1 'polypeptide(L)'
;MNSINKKEIEKFSNMAAEWWDPEGKFKPLHKFNPIRIKYIKENIIKEFQLKNKKYPLSGINVLDIGCGGGLLSEPMCRLGANVTAIDASNKNIAIANLHAKKNNLKINYICSSPEKLKTTKKFDVILNMEIVEHVEDVDFFLKSCANLLKKNGLMFVATINKTLKSYIFAIVGAEYVLRWLPIGTHEWEKFVKPEDLKKILMKYDLSLNKLEGMNFNIFKDEWSISKDLSVNYIAKFIKY
;
A
#
# COMPACT_ATOMS: atom_id res chain seq x y z
N MET A 1 -6.32 12.40 18.47
CA MET A 1 -5.12 11.82 17.87
C MET A 1 -5.22 11.95 16.35
N ASN A 2 -4.12 12.01 15.66
CA ASN A 2 -4.05 12.17 14.20
C ASN A 2 -2.88 11.31 13.67
N SER A 3 -3.14 10.46 12.69
CA SER A 3 -2.10 9.62 12.07
C SER A 3 -1.29 10.37 11.01
N ILE A 4 -1.72 11.57 10.63
CA ILE A 4 -1.19 12.34 9.51
C ILE A 4 0.13 13.04 9.88
N ASN A 5 1.19 12.79 9.10
CA ASN A 5 2.41 13.59 9.08
C ASN A 5 2.33 14.66 7.96
N LYS A 6 2.23 15.94 8.34
CA LYS A 6 2.06 17.04 7.38
C LYS A 6 3.23 17.22 6.42
N LYS A 7 4.46 16.97 6.87
CA LYS A 7 5.67 17.07 6.02
C LYS A 7 5.66 16.03 4.93
N GLU A 8 5.27 14.80 5.25
CA GLU A 8 5.13 13.71 4.27
C GLU A 8 4.05 14.04 3.24
N ILE A 9 2.87 14.54 3.67
CA ILE A 9 1.81 14.95 2.74
C ILE A 9 2.31 16.04 1.77
N GLU A 10 3.02 17.05 2.26
CA GLU A 10 3.55 18.13 1.42
C GLU A 10 4.56 17.59 0.41
N LYS A 11 5.48 16.71 0.85
CA LYS A 11 6.47 16.04 0.00
C LYS A 11 5.82 15.28 -1.16
N PHE A 12 4.87 14.38 -0.88
CA PHE A 12 4.18 13.63 -1.93
C PHE A 12 3.26 14.52 -2.78
N SER A 13 2.65 15.55 -2.20
CA SER A 13 1.84 16.52 -2.94
C SER A 13 2.65 17.30 -3.99
N ASN A 14 3.93 17.58 -3.72
CA ASN A 14 4.81 18.28 -4.65
C ASN A 14 5.24 17.42 -5.84
N MET A 15 5.10 16.10 -5.72
CA MET A 15 5.41 15.14 -6.79
C MET A 15 4.14 14.62 -7.50
N ALA A 16 2.94 15.10 -7.13
CA ALA A 16 1.67 14.53 -7.56
C ALA A 16 1.50 14.43 -9.08
N ALA A 17 2.03 15.38 -9.84
CA ALA A 17 1.94 15.38 -11.30
C ALA A 17 2.70 14.20 -11.97
N GLU A 18 3.67 13.62 -11.27
CA GLU A 18 4.54 12.56 -11.81
C GLU A 18 4.02 11.14 -11.51
N TRP A 19 2.90 10.97 -10.79
CA TRP A 19 2.39 9.63 -10.40
C TRP A 19 2.28 8.66 -11.56
N TRP A 20 1.89 9.12 -12.73
CA TRP A 20 1.66 8.28 -13.91
C TRP A 20 2.77 8.36 -14.96
N ASP A 21 3.87 9.04 -14.65
CA ASP A 21 5.07 9.02 -15.48
C ASP A 21 5.93 7.78 -15.11
N PRO A 22 6.02 6.77 -15.99
CA PRO A 22 6.78 5.56 -15.71
C PRO A 22 8.30 5.79 -15.67
N GLU A 23 8.78 6.93 -16.16
CA GLU A 23 10.19 7.33 -16.10
C GLU A 23 10.46 8.41 -15.03
N GLY A 24 9.40 8.91 -14.37
CA GLY A 24 9.46 9.92 -13.32
C GLY A 24 9.86 9.35 -11.95
N LYS A 25 9.64 10.15 -10.90
CA LYS A 25 10.01 9.82 -9.51
C LYS A 25 9.33 8.56 -8.96
N PHE A 26 8.20 8.15 -9.52
CA PHE A 26 7.48 6.93 -9.14
C PHE A 26 7.83 5.70 -10.00
N LYS A 27 8.83 5.78 -10.87
CA LYS A 27 9.34 4.64 -11.66
C LYS A 27 9.56 3.37 -10.84
N PRO A 28 10.15 3.42 -9.62
CA PRO A 28 10.30 2.22 -8.80
C PRO A 28 8.97 1.58 -8.44
N LEU A 29 7.92 2.37 -8.15
CA LEU A 29 6.59 1.85 -7.86
C LEU A 29 5.92 1.23 -9.09
N HIS A 30 6.11 1.81 -10.28
CA HIS A 30 5.62 1.21 -11.54
C HIS A 30 6.23 -0.17 -11.78
N LYS A 31 7.54 -0.34 -11.53
CA LYS A 31 8.22 -1.64 -11.63
C LYS A 31 7.80 -2.62 -10.53
N PHE A 32 7.50 -2.13 -9.34
CA PHE A 32 7.14 -2.95 -8.18
C PHE A 32 5.67 -3.42 -8.20
N ASN A 33 4.76 -2.60 -8.73
CA ASN A 33 3.32 -2.88 -8.70
C ASN A 33 2.88 -4.20 -9.33
N PRO A 34 3.41 -4.67 -10.47
CA PRO A 34 2.96 -5.92 -11.07
C PRO A 34 3.02 -7.12 -10.11
N ILE A 35 4.10 -7.27 -9.35
CA ILE A 35 4.24 -8.38 -8.40
C ILE A 35 3.31 -8.21 -7.19
N ARG A 36 3.12 -6.97 -6.70
CA ARG A 36 2.17 -6.68 -5.61
C ARG A 36 0.74 -6.99 -6.02
N ILE A 37 0.32 -6.52 -7.20
CA ILE A 37 -1.01 -6.78 -7.75
C ILE A 37 -1.26 -8.29 -7.89
N LYS A 38 -0.30 -9.03 -8.44
CA LYS A 38 -0.36 -10.50 -8.57
C LYS A 38 -0.55 -11.14 -7.20
N TYR A 39 0.30 -10.81 -6.24
CA TYR A 39 0.26 -11.37 -4.89
C TYR A 39 -1.08 -11.08 -4.19
N ILE A 40 -1.53 -9.83 -4.19
CA ILE A 40 -2.79 -9.41 -3.57
C ILE A 40 -3.96 -10.15 -4.22
N LYS A 41 -4.06 -10.13 -5.56
CA LYS A 41 -5.11 -10.81 -6.32
C LYS A 41 -5.20 -12.30 -5.98
N GLU A 42 -4.08 -13.02 -6.03
CA GLU A 42 -4.05 -14.47 -5.78
C GLU A 42 -4.48 -14.82 -4.35
N ASN A 43 -4.05 -14.02 -3.37
CA ASN A 43 -4.44 -14.23 -1.97
C ASN A 43 -5.93 -13.91 -1.73
N ILE A 44 -6.49 -12.87 -2.37
CA ILE A 44 -7.92 -12.54 -2.29
C ILE A 44 -8.75 -13.67 -2.92
N ILE A 45 -8.41 -14.11 -4.13
CA ILE A 45 -9.10 -15.20 -4.82
C ILE A 45 -9.13 -16.46 -3.97
N LYS A 46 -7.98 -16.82 -3.41
CA LYS A 46 -7.84 -18.02 -2.56
C LYS A 46 -8.70 -17.92 -1.30
N GLU A 47 -8.62 -16.80 -0.58
CA GLU A 47 -9.30 -16.64 0.72
C GLU A 47 -10.81 -16.61 0.58
N PHE A 48 -11.33 -15.83 -0.39
CA PHE A 48 -12.76 -15.70 -0.64
C PHE A 48 -13.31 -16.74 -1.63
N GLN A 49 -12.49 -17.71 -2.08
CA GLN A 49 -12.85 -18.81 -2.99
C GLN A 49 -13.52 -18.30 -4.28
N LEU A 50 -13.02 -17.20 -4.85
CA LEU A 50 -13.62 -16.54 -6.00
C LEU A 50 -13.42 -17.35 -7.29
N LYS A 51 -14.47 -17.46 -8.12
CA LYS A 51 -14.48 -18.31 -9.32
C LYS A 51 -14.58 -17.53 -10.63
N ASN A 52 -14.88 -16.23 -10.59
CA ASN A 52 -15.02 -15.42 -11.79
C ASN A 52 -13.65 -15.21 -12.48
N LYS A 53 -13.50 -15.74 -13.69
CA LYS A 53 -12.23 -15.63 -14.44
C LYS A 53 -12.05 -14.27 -15.11
N LYS A 54 -13.13 -13.63 -15.55
CA LYS A 54 -13.09 -12.35 -16.28
C LYS A 54 -12.86 -11.17 -15.34
N TYR A 55 -13.58 -11.16 -14.22
CA TYR A 55 -13.48 -10.13 -13.18
C TYR A 55 -13.24 -10.83 -11.83
N PRO A 56 -11.99 -11.26 -11.58
CA PRO A 56 -11.68 -12.17 -10.47
C PRO A 56 -11.94 -11.58 -9.07
N LEU A 57 -12.06 -10.26 -8.95
CA LEU A 57 -12.37 -9.57 -7.68
C LEU A 57 -13.80 -9.00 -7.65
N SER A 58 -14.68 -9.48 -8.53
CA SER A 58 -16.09 -9.03 -8.56
C SER A 58 -16.78 -9.29 -7.22
N GLY A 59 -17.45 -8.26 -6.69
CA GLY A 59 -18.16 -8.31 -5.41
C GLY A 59 -17.29 -7.97 -4.18
N ILE A 60 -15.97 -7.87 -4.33
CA ILE A 60 -15.05 -7.51 -3.25
C ILE A 60 -15.01 -5.99 -3.08
N ASN A 61 -15.22 -5.50 -1.86
CA ASN A 61 -15.04 -4.10 -1.51
C ASN A 61 -13.62 -3.89 -0.99
N VAL A 62 -12.83 -3.12 -1.72
CA VAL A 62 -11.43 -2.79 -1.39
C VAL A 62 -11.35 -1.36 -0.89
N LEU A 63 -10.60 -1.15 0.20
CA LEU A 63 -10.15 0.16 0.64
C LEU A 63 -8.64 0.25 0.43
N ASP A 64 -8.21 1.17 -0.44
CA ASP A 64 -6.79 1.48 -0.67
C ASP A 64 -6.44 2.74 0.12
N ILE A 65 -5.56 2.61 1.12
CA ILE A 65 -5.19 3.68 2.06
C ILE A 65 -3.80 4.21 1.73
N GLY A 66 -3.68 5.53 1.54
CA GLY A 66 -2.49 6.15 1.00
C GLY A 66 -2.35 5.87 -0.50
N CYS A 67 -3.47 5.95 -1.24
CA CYS A 67 -3.54 5.51 -2.63
C CYS A 67 -2.68 6.33 -3.61
N GLY A 68 -2.15 7.50 -3.19
CA GLY A 68 -1.40 8.38 -4.08
C GLY A 68 -2.16 8.74 -5.34
N GLY A 69 -1.53 8.57 -6.49
CA GLY A 69 -2.14 8.75 -7.82
C GLY A 69 -3.03 7.61 -8.29
N GLY A 70 -3.26 6.57 -7.47
CA GLY A 70 -4.15 5.45 -7.81
C GLY A 70 -3.48 4.28 -8.50
N LEU A 71 -2.14 4.16 -8.46
CA LEU A 71 -1.37 3.11 -9.12
C LEU A 71 -1.79 1.68 -8.75
N LEU A 72 -2.33 1.47 -7.55
CA LEU A 72 -2.85 0.18 -7.12
C LEU A 72 -4.38 0.11 -7.20
N SER A 73 -5.06 1.22 -6.92
CA SER A 73 -6.52 1.32 -6.97
C SER A 73 -7.08 0.97 -8.35
N GLU A 74 -6.47 1.47 -9.43
CA GLU A 74 -6.95 1.21 -10.80
C GLU A 74 -6.85 -0.27 -11.20
N PRO A 75 -5.72 -0.96 -11.01
CA PRO A 75 -5.65 -2.41 -11.25
C PRO A 75 -6.68 -3.21 -10.46
N MET A 76 -6.93 -2.87 -9.19
CA MET A 76 -7.97 -3.56 -8.40
C MET A 76 -9.37 -3.34 -9.01
N CYS A 77 -9.67 -2.12 -9.46
CA CYS A 77 -10.91 -1.81 -10.15
C CYS A 77 -11.04 -2.58 -11.48
N ARG A 78 -9.97 -2.64 -12.29
CA ARG A 78 -9.94 -3.41 -13.56
C ARG A 78 -10.15 -4.91 -13.32
N LEU A 79 -9.74 -5.44 -12.19
CA LEU A 79 -9.99 -6.83 -11.77
C LEU A 79 -11.43 -7.04 -11.25
N GLY A 80 -12.26 -6.00 -11.20
CA GLY A 80 -13.68 -6.07 -10.86
C GLY A 80 -14.01 -5.72 -9.41
N ALA A 81 -13.05 -5.27 -8.60
CA ALA A 81 -13.31 -4.85 -7.22
C ALA A 81 -14.10 -3.52 -7.18
N ASN A 82 -14.91 -3.36 -6.13
CA ASN A 82 -15.52 -2.09 -5.75
C ASN A 82 -14.51 -1.30 -4.92
N VAL A 83 -13.78 -0.37 -5.54
CA VAL A 83 -12.67 0.33 -4.90
C VAL A 83 -13.13 1.66 -4.30
N THR A 84 -12.83 1.84 -3.02
CA THR A 84 -12.72 3.14 -2.36
C THR A 84 -11.25 3.37 -2.09
N ALA A 85 -10.74 4.57 -2.38
CA ALA A 85 -9.34 4.90 -2.23
C ALA A 85 -9.19 6.23 -1.51
N ILE A 86 -8.33 6.28 -0.50
CA ILE A 86 -8.13 7.49 0.30
C ILE A 86 -6.66 7.89 0.32
N ASP A 87 -6.44 9.20 0.29
CA ASP A 87 -5.14 9.82 0.48
C ASP A 87 -5.31 11.14 1.23
N ALA A 88 -4.34 11.53 2.04
CA ALA A 88 -4.41 12.77 2.80
C ALA A 88 -4.10 14.01 1.94
N SER A 89 -3.56 13.84 0.73
CA SER A 89 -3.24 14.90 -0.22
C SER A 89 -4.37 15.12 -1.23
N ASN A 90 -4.95 16.30 -1.22
CA ASN A 90 -5.92 16.73 -2.26
C ASN A 90 -5.33 16.67 -3.67
N LYS A 91 -4.03 16.97 -3.84
CA LYS A 91 -3.36 16.92 -5.14
C LYS A 91 -3.27 15.51 -5.68
N ASN A 92 -2.90 14.53 -4.83
CA ASN A 92 -2.87 13.12 -5.20
C ASN A 92 -4.27 12.64 -5.63
N ILE A 93 -5.30 12.94 -4.85
CA ILE A 93 -6.69 12.59 -5.16
C ILE A 93 -7.17 13.23 -6.48
N ALA A 94 -6.79 14.48 -6.75
CA ALA A 94 -7.14 15.13 -8.01
C ALA A 94 -6.52 14.42 -9.22
N ILE A 95 -5.22 14.06 -9.13
CA ILE A 95 -4.52 13.31 -10.20
C ILE A 95 -5.13 11.91 -10.37
N ALA A 96 -5.40 11.19 -9.27
CA ALA A 96 -6.02 9.87 -9.31
C ALA A 96 -7.40 9.91 -9.99
N ASN A 97 -8.26 10.87 -9.62
CA ASN A 97 -9.57 11.06 -10.25
C ASN A 97 -9.46 11.37 -11.75
N LEU A 98 -8.53 12.25 -12.13
CA LEU A 98 -8.33 12.63 -13.54
C LEU A 98 -7.92 11.41 -14.37
N HIS A 99 -6.96 10.61 -13.87
CA HIS A 99 -6.47 9.44 -14.57
C HIS A 99 -7.54 8.34 -14.66
N ALA A 100 -8.25 8.05 -13.58
CA ALA A 100 -9.34 7.08 -13.58
C ALA A 100 -10.48 7.48 -14.55
N LYS A 101 -10.85 8.78 -14.57
CA LYS A 101 -11.85 9.30 -15.50
C LYS A 101 -11.42 9.13 -16.96
N LYS A 102 -10.18 9.43 -17.29
CA LYS A 102 -9.58 9.23 -18.63
C LYS A 102 -9.64 7.76 -19.06
N ASN A 103 -9.53 6.84 -18.11
CA ASN A 103 -9.56 5.39 -18.34
C ASN A 103 -10.96 4.75 -18.14
N ASN A 104 -12.02 5.54 -17.96
CA ASN A 104 -13.39 5.07 -17.72
C ASN A 104 -13.52 4.13 -16.51
N LEU A 105 -12.73 4.32 -15.47
CA LEU A 105 -12.78 3.55 -14.24
C LEU A 105 -13.67 4.24 -13.20
N LYS A 106 -14.47 3.44 -12.49
CA LYS A 106 -15.35 3.91 -11.41
C LYS A 106 -14.70 3.59 -10.05
N ILE A 107 -13.94 4.53 -9.51
CA ILE A 107 -13.27 4.44 -8.22
C ILE A 107 -13.73 5.61 -7.35
N ASN A 108 -14.05 5.32 -6.09
CA ASN A 108 -14.43 6.36 -5.13
C ASN A 108 -13.18 6.91 -4.43
N TYR A 109 -12.59 7.97 -4.97
CA TYR A 109 -11.44 8.67 -4.40
C TYR A 109 -11.88 9.74 -3.40
N ILE A 110 -11.31 9.72 -2.19
CA ILE A 110 -11.67 10.65 -1.10
C ILE A 110 -10.39 11.20 -0.45
N CYS A 111 -10.28 12.52 -0.33
CA CYS A 111 -9.23 13.13 0.47
C CYS A 111 -9.54 12.93 1.96
N SER A 112 -8.89 11.97 2.59
CA SER A 112 -9.11 11.59 3.98
C SER A 112 -7.96 10.75 4.54
N SER A 113 -7.96 10.56 5.86
CA SER A 113 -7.21 9.51 6.55
C SER A 113 -8.18 8.46 7.11
N PRO A 114 -7.70 7.25 7.49
CA PRO A 114 -8.60 6.18 7.94
C PRO A 114 -9.43 6.57 9.17
N GLU A 115 -8.88 7.35 10.11
CA GLU A 115 -9.58 7.82 11.30
C GLU A 115 -10.60 8.93 11.02
N LYS A 116 -10.50 9.61 9.87
CA LYS A 116 -11.41 10.69 9.46
C LYS A 116 -12.42 10.27 8.42
N LEU A 117 -12.30 9.06 7.89
CA LEU A 117 -13.20 8.57 6.86
C LEU A 117 -14.61 8.39 7.40
N LYS A 118 -15.51 9.29 7.01
CA LYS A 118 -16.94 9.25 7.39
C LYS A 118 -17.64 8.17 6.57
N THR A 119 -17.73 6.96 7.12
CA THR A 119 -18.41 5.84 6.46
C THR A 119 -18.94 4.84 7.49
N THR A 120 -20.09 4.27 7.20
CA THR A 120 -20.63 3.08 7.90
C THR A 120 -20.21 1.79 7.21
N LYS A 121 -19.67 1.90 5.97
CA LYS A 121 -19.25 0.75 5.17
C LYS A 121 -18.00 0.12 5.77
N LYS A 122 -18.00 -1.20 5.83
CA LYS A 122 -16.80 -2.02 6.11
C LYS A 122 -16.31 -2.66 4.82
N PHE A 123 -15.02 -2.92 4.77
CA PHE A 123 -14.35 -3.43 3.58
C PHE A 123 -13.95 -4.90 3.74
N ASP A 124 -14.00 -5.65 2.65
CA ASP A 124 -13.54 -7.03 2.60
C ASP A 124 -12.01 -7.10 2.61
N VAL A 125 -11.38 -6.09 1.97
CA VAL A 125 -9.92 -5.98 1.84
C VAL A 125 -9.48 -4.56 2.14
N ILE A 126 -8.41 -4.42 2.91
CA ILE A 126 -7.70 -3.14 3.12
C ILE A 126 -6.26 -3.29 2.62
N LEU A 127 -5.82 -2.32 1.85
CA LEU A 127 -4.46 -2.20 1.33
C LEU A 127 -3.74 -1.04 2.01
N ASN A 128 -2.58 -1.32 2.61
CA ASN A 128 -1.66 -0.36 3.21
C ASN A 128 -0.29 -0.60 2.57
N MET A 129 -0.05 0.00 1.40
CA MET A 129 1.15 -0.23 0.61
C MET A 129 2.08 0.98 0.69
N GLU A 130 3.27 0.80 1.28
CA GLU A 130 4.27 1.85 1.48
C GLU A 130 3.67 3.10 2.16
N ILE A 131 2.92 2.91 3.24
CA ILE A 131 2.26 4.00 3.98
C ILE A 131 2.58 4.01 5.47
N VAL A 132 2.80 2.84 6.10
CA VAL A 132 2.96 2.75 7.55
C VAL A 132 4.21 3.46 8.06
N GLU A 133 5.26 3.57 7.26
CA GLU A 133 6.49 4.31 7.54
C GLU A 133 6.35 5.82 7.41
N HIS A 134 5.25 6.30 6.84
CA HIS A 134 5.00 7.73 6.59
C HIS A 134 3.97 8.34 7.56
N VAL A 135 3.39 7.53 8.46
CA VAL A 135 2.43 8.02 9.44
C VAL A 135 3.11 8.46 10.74
N GLU A 136 2.45 9.35 11.48
CA GLU A 136 2.97 9.87 12.77
C GLU A 136 2.84 8.86 13.89
N ASP A 137 1.72 8.13 13.95
CA ASP A 137 1.42 7.12 14.97
C ASP A 137 0.90 5.85 14.28
N VAL A 138 1.79 4.85 14.19
CA VAL A 138 1.52 3.56 13.52
C VAL A 138 0.43 2.76 14.24
N ASP A 139 0.40 2.75 15.58
CA ASP A 139 -0.61 2.00 16.36
C ASP A 139 -2.01 2.59 16.15
N PHE A 140 -2.15 3.90 16.24
CA PHE A 140 -3.41 4.60 16.01
C PHE A 140 -3.89 4.47 14.55
N PHE A 141 -2.97 4.56 13.58
CA PHE A 141 -3.26 4.35 12.16
C PHE A 141 -3.81 2.94 11.91
N LEU A 142 -3.08 1.91 12.36
CA LEU A 142 -3.47 0.51 12.14
C LEU A 142 -4.77 0.15 12.88
N LYS A 143 -5.01 0.69 14.09
CA LYS A 143 -6.30 0.61 14.78
C LYS A 143 -7.43 1.16 13.92
N SER A 144 -7.22 2.33 13.32
CA SER A 144 -8.22 2.98 12.49
C SER A 144 -8.52 2.15 11.23
N CYS A 145 -7.48 1.57 10.61
CA CYS A 145 -7.63 0.63 9.50
C CYS A 145 -8.41 -0.63 9.92
N ALA A 146 -8.04 -1.23 11.06
CA ALA A 146 -8.72 -2.43 11.59
C ALA A 146 -10.22 -2.20 11.84
N ASN A 147 -10.58 -0.99 12.29
CA ASN A 147 -11.97 -0.62 12.50
C ASN A 147 -12.81 -0.55 11.21
N LEU A 148 -12.17 -0.35 10.07
CA LEU A 148 -12.82 -0.30 8.74
C LEU A 148 -12.93 -1.69 8.08
N LEU A 149 -12.20 -2.69 8.60
CA LEU A 149 -12.19 -4.04 8.05
C LEU A 149 -13.36 -4.88 8.58
N LYS A 150 -13.97 -5.68 7.73
CA LYS A 150 -14.97 -6.68 8.12
C LYS A 150 -14.32 -7.81 8.92
N LYS A 151 -15.13 -8.52 9.70
CA LYS A 151 -14.78 -9.85 10.22
C LYS A 151 -14.48 -10.78 9.04
N ASN A 152 -13.46 -11.61 9.14
CA ASN A 152 -12.89 -12.45 8.08
C ASN A 152 -12.35 -11.66 6.87
N GLY A 153 -12.19 -10.34 7.01
CA GLY A 153 -11.56 -9.50 6.00
C GLY A 153 -10.04 -9.62 6.00
N LEU A 154 -9.43 -9.22 4.89
CA LEU A 154 -7.98 -9.23 4.68
C LEU A 154 -7.38 -7.84 4.80
N MET A 155 -6.29 -7.71 5.53
CA MET A 155 -5.44 -6.53 5.49
C MET A 155 -4.07 -6.90 4.95
N PHE A 156 -3.66 -6.21 3.89
CA PHE A 156 -2.30 -6.30 3.36
C PHE A 156 -1.52 -5.07 3.80
N VAL A 157 -0.31 -5.30 4.30
CA VAL A 157 0.63 -4.24 4.65
C VAL A 157 1.97 -4.55 3.98
N ALA A 158 2.46 -3.65 3.13
CA ALA A 158 3.79 -3.72 2.56
C ALA A 158 4.58 -2.49 2.98
N THR A 159 5.82 -2.69 3.40
CA THR A 159 6.73 -1.64 3.84
C THR A 159 8.17 -2.14 3.89
N ILE A 160 9.08 -1.25 4.27
CA ILE A 160 10.51 -1.53 4.43
C ILE A 160 10.77 -2.03 5.86
N ASN A 161 11.50 -3.15 5.97
CA ASN A 161 11.89 -3.70 7.26
C ASN A 161 13.00 -2.87 7.92
N LYS A 162 13.01 -2.76 9.24
CA LYS A 162 14.02 -2.03 10.00
C LYS A 162 15.27 -2.90 10.25
N THR A 163 16.12 -3.00 9.23
CA THR A 163 17.39 -3.76 9.25
C THR A 163 18.56 -2.92 8.74
N LEU A 164 19.78 -3.32 9.03
CA LEU A 164 20.97 -2.66 8.46
C LEU A 164 21.01 -2.81 6.93
N LYS A 165 20.55 -3.97 6.41
CA LYS A 165 20.50 -4.21 4.96
C LYS A 165 19.50 -3.26 4.28
N SER A 166 18.33 -3.03 4.87
CA SER A 166 17.36 -2.07 4.33
C SER A 166 17.89 -0.63 4.36
N TYR A 167 18.62 -0.26 5.41
CA TYR A 167 19.29 1.04 5.46
C TYR A 167 20.22 1.23 4.26
N ILE A 168 21.10 0.24 3.99
CA ILE A 168 22.04 0.30 2.87
C ILE A 168 21.31 0.31 1.51
N PHE A 169 20.32 -0.54 1.30
CA PHE A 169 19.68 -0.67 0.00
C PHE A 169 18.60 0.37 -0.27
N ALA A 170 17.73 0.67 0.71
CA ALA A 170 16.61 1.58 0.51
C ALA A 170 17.03 3.06 0.64
N ILE A 171 17.99 3.38 1.50
CA ILE A 171 18.45 4.75 1.68
C ILE A 171 19.71 4.99 0.85
N VAL A 172 20.83 4.34 1.18
CA VAL A 172 22.09 4.60 0.48
C VAL A 172 22.00 4.20 -1.00
N GLY A 173 21.50 3.02 -1.29
CA GLY A 173 21.37 2.51 -2.65
C GLY A 173 20.37 3.28 -3.51
N ALA A 174 19.12 3.35 -3.07
CA ALA A 174 18.05 3.93 -3.87
C ALA A 174 18.08 5.47 -3.95
N GLU A 175 18.46 6.16 -2.86
CA GLU A 175 18.45 7.61 -2.82
C GLU A 175 19.77 8.25 -3.26
N TYR A 176 20.91 7.71 -2.84
CA TYR A 176 22.22 8.34 -3.09
C TYR A 176 22.96 7.75 -4.29
N VAL A 177 22.94 6.42 -4.50
CA VAL A 177 23.70 5.76 -5.57
C VAL A 177 22.88 5.71 -6.86
N LEU A 178 21.72 5.09 -6.84
CA LEU A 178 20.87 4.90 -8.02
C LEU A 178 19.99 6.11 -8.33
N ARG A 179 19.80 6.99 -7.34
CA ARG A 179 18.94 8.18 -7.44
C ARG A 179 17.54 7.87 -7.97
N TRP A 180 17.03 6.68 -7.62
CA TRP A 180 15.67 6.26 -7.98
C TRP A 180 14.62 7.04 -7.23
N LEU A 181 14.97 7.52 -6.02
CA LEU A 181 14.11 8.31 -5.15
C LEU A 181 14.85 9.59 -4.70
N PRO A 182 14.13 10.68 -4.44
CA PRO A 182 14.73 11.87 -3.86
C PRO A 182 15.42 11.58 -2.53
N ILE A 183 16.55 12.23 -2.27
CA ILE A 183 17.25 12.14 -0.98
C ILE A 183 16.29 12.57 0.15
N GLY A 184 16.27 11.80 1.25
CA GLY A 184 15.37 12.02 2.37
C GLY A 184 13.95 11.49 2.13
N THR A 185 13.77 10.58 1.16
CA THR A 185 12.49 9.88 0.98
C THR A 185 12.18 8.98 2.16
N HIS A 186 13.21 8.32 2.72
CA HIS A 186 13.05 7.40 3.83
C HIS A 186 13.83 7.84 5.07
N GLU A 187 13.20 7.66 6.22
CA GLU A 187 13.82 7.80 7.54
C GLU A 187 13.91 6.41 8.19
N TRP A 188 15.12 5.88 8.39
CA TRP A 188 15.32 4.53 8.93
C TRP A 188 14.61 4.31 10.27
N GLU A 189 14.50 5.36 11.09
CA GLU A 189 13.81 5.31 12.39
C GLU A 189 12.33 4.92 12.26
N LYS A 190 11.71 5.25 11.13
CA LYS A 190 10.30 4.99 10.83
C LYS A 190 10.03 3.63 10.20
N PHE A 191 11.07 2.87 9.85
CA PHE A 191 10.91 1.53 9.30
C PHE A 191 10.31 0.59 10.34
N VAL A 192 9.38 -0.27 9.90
CA VAL A 192 8.57 -1.10 10.79
C VAL A 192 9.01 -2.57 10.66
N LYS A 193 9.37 -3.20 11.80
CA LYS A 193 9.68 -4.63 11.83
C LYS A 193 8.41 -5.46 11.71
N PRO A 194 8.45 -6.62 11.01
CA PRO A 194 7.29 -7.53 10.91
C PRO A 194 6.72 -7.94 12.27
N GLU A 195 7.58 -8.14 13.28
CA GLU A 195 7.18 -8.52 14.64
C GLU A 195 6.41 -7.41 15.35
N ASP A 196 6.81 -6.13 15.14
CA ASP A 196 6.13 -4.99 15.74
C ASP A 196 4.77 -4.77 15.06
N LEU A 197 4.71 -4.89 13.72
CA LEU A 197 3.46 -4.85 12.97
C LEU A 197 2.49 -5.95 13.44
N LYS A 198 2.99 -7.18 13.62
CA LYS A 198 2.21 -8.31 14.15
C LYS A 198 1.67 -8.02 15.54
N LYS A 199 2.51 -7.53 16.48
CA LYS A 199 2.11 -7.19 17.85
C LYS A 199 1.01 -6.13 17.88
N ILE A 200 1.13 -5.09 17.04
CA ILE A 200 0.14 -4.02 16.97
C ILE A 200 -1.19 -4.57 16.47
N LEU A 201 -1.20 -5.26 15.33
CA LEU A 201 -2.43 -5.73 14.70
C LEU A 201 -3.15 -6.82 15.52
N MET A 202 -2.42 -7.62 16.29
CA MET A 202 -3.03 -8.59 17.24
C MET A 202 -3.90 -7.92 18.31
N LYS A 203 -3.59 -6.69 18.74
CA LYS A 203 -4.44 -5.92 19.67
C LYS A 203 -5.82 -5.61 19.11
N TYR A 204 -5.97 -5.67 17.78
CA TYR A 204 -7.17 -5.27 17.02
C TYR A 204 -7.81 -6.45 16.29
N ASP A 205 -7.64 -7.66 16.83
CA ASP A 205 -8.24 -8.91 16.35
C ASP A 205 -7.77 -9.30 14.92
N LEU A 206 -6.53 -8.95 14.54
CA LEU A 206 -5.94 -9.41 13.30
C LEU A 206 -4.78 -10.38 13.56
N SER A 207 -4.85 -11.55 12.94
CA SER A 207 -3.76 -12.54 12.97
C SER A 207 -2.94 -12.49 11.70
N LEU A 208 -1.60 -12.60 11.84
CA LEU A 208 -0.70 -12.74 10.71
C LEU A 208 -0.93 -14.13 10.05
N ASN A 209 -1.34 -14.11 8.79
CA ASN A 209 -1.58 -15.34 8.01
C ASN A 209 -0.40 -15.65 7.08
N LYS A 210 0.21 -14.64 6.45
CA LYS A 210 1.32 -14.82 5.52
C LYS A 210 2.29 -13.64 5.61
N LEU A 211 3.59 -13.92 5.54
CA LEU A 211 4.66 -12.94 5.53
C LEU A 211 5.69 -13.35 4.48
N GLU A 212 5.95 -12.49 3.52
CA GLU A 212 6.89 -12.75 2.42
C GLU A 212 7.72 -11.53 2.13
N GLY A 213 8.97 -11.74 1.71
CA GLY A 213 9.85 -10.70 1.20
C GLY A 213 9.52 -10.35 -0.24
N MET A 214 9.86 -9.12 -0.62
CA MET A 214 9.79 -8.65 -1.99
C MET A 214 11.16 -8.12 -2.39
N ASN A 215 11.87 -8.87 -3.22
CA ASN A 215 13.26 -8.60 -3.55
C ASN A 215 13.42 -8.19 -5.01
N PHE A 216 14.25 -7.18 -5.22
CA PHE A 216 14.63 -6.72 -6.55
C PHE A 216 15.92 -7.42 -7.00
N ASN A 217 15.88 -8.04 -8.17
CA ASN A 217 17.05 -8.61 -8.83
C ASN A 217 17.60 -7.59 -9.83
N ILE A 218 18.74 -6.98 -9.50
CA ILE A 218 19.38 -5.94 -10.32
C ILE A 218 19.79 -6.48 -11.71
N PHE A 219 20.22 -7.75 -11.80
CA PHE A 219 20.68 -8.34 -13.07
C PHE A 219 19.53 -8.65 -14.04
N LYS A 220 18.33 -8.94 -13.50
CA LYS A 220 17.13 -9.22 -14.31
C LYS A 220 16.19 -8.02 -14.42
N ASP A 221 16.46 -6.96 -13.69
CA ASP A 221 15.58 -5.79 -13.55
C ASP A 221 14.13 -6.16 -13.14
N GLU A 222 13.99 -7.16 -12.24
CA GLU A 222 12.70 -7.75 -11.87
C GLU A 222 12.51 -7.86 -10.36
N TRP A 223 11.28 -7.65 -9.91
CA TRP A 223 10.84 -7.93 -8.55
C TRP A 223 10.30 -9.36 -8.42
N SER A 224 10.59 -10.01 -7.31
CA SER A 224 10.12 -11.36 -7.00
C SER A 224 9.71 -11.51 -5.54
N ILE A 225 8.75 -12.42 -5.29
CA ILE A 225 8.42 -12.87 -3.94
C ILE A 225 9.53 -13.79 -3.46
N SER A 226 9.94 -13.63 -2.21
CA SER A 226 11.00 -14.45 -1.60
C SER A 226 10.74 -14.69 -0.10
N LYS A 227 11.58 -15.51 0.51
CA LYS A 227 11.61 -15.70 1.97
C LYS A 227 12.50 -14.66 2.68
N ASP A 228 13.31 -13.92 1.93
CA ASP A 228 14.21 -12.91 2.49
C ASP A 228 13.42 -11.64 2.81
N LEU A 229 13.21 -11.39 4.10
CA LEU A 229 12.50 -10.23 4.65
C LEU A 229 13.43 -9.04 4.93
N SER A 230 14.69 -9.11 4.55
CA SER A 230 15.71 -8.18 5.05
C SER A 230 15.60 -6.76 4.51
N VAL A 231 14.85 -6.52 3.41
CA VAL A 231 14.63 -5.17 2.87
C VAL A 231 13.14 -4.85 2.83
N ASN A 232 12.41 -5.34 1.85
CA ASN A 232 10.97 -5.12 1.72
C ASN A 232 10.19 -6.39 2.09
N TYR A 233 9.03 -6.22 2.71
CA TYR A 233 8.13 -7.32 2.96
C TYR A 233 6.68 -6.95 2.68
N ILE A 234 5.86 -7.98 2.46
CA ILE A 234 4.42 -7.89 2.42
C ILE A 234 3.82 -8.89 3.42
N ALA A 235 2.94 -8.39 4.27
CA ALA A 235 2.23 -9.16 5.27
C ALA A 235 0.75 -9.20 4.97
N LYS A 236 0.13 -10.41 5.02
CA LYS A 236 -1.31 -10.61 4.96
C LYS A 236 -1.83 -10.96 6.34
N PHE A 237 -2.81 -10.19 6.81
CA PHE A 237 -3.53 -10.41 8.06
C PHE A 237 -4.99 -10.75 7.79
N ILE A 238 -5.59 -11.53 8.68
CA ILE A 238 -7.01 -11.88 8.67
C ILE A 238 -7.62 -11.40 9.99
N LYS A 239 -8.76 -10.71 9.91
CA LYS A 239 -9.53 -10.26 11.08
C LYS A 239 -10.49 -11.36 11.53
N TYR A 240 -10.50 -11.71 12.81
CA TYR A 240 -11.38 -12.72 13.43
C TYR A 240 -12.39 -12.12 14.44
#